data_9f4c26a9b62a5697d560b13ec3223c53
#
_entry.id   9f4c26a9b62a5697d560b13ec3223c53
#
_cell.length_a   1.000
_cell.length_b   1.000
_cell.length_c   1.000
_cell.angle_alpha   90.00
_cell.angle_beta   90.00
_cell.angle_gamma   90.00
#
_symmetry.space_group_name_H-M   'P 1'
#
loop_
_entity.id
_entity.type
_entity.pdbx_description
1 polymer ?
#
loop_
_entity_poly.entity_id
_entity_poly.type
_entity_poly.pdbx_seq_one_letter_code
_entity_poly.pdbx_strand_id
1 'polypeptide(L)'
;TLTDQRTIADSKRAFHAAFPYVIPSLYKRTADELLVELHLLSHQQHFKTDALFAVGLRQVFMAFTQGYKPETHLDELYAALCASNGFDPDALKQLADGSTSAVSGRTVTDMREWLANRGTGAPEPLASGLSSVGGDSFHYTRLMAVGRSRLLSAA
;
A
#
# COMPACT_ATOMS: atom_id res chain seq x y z
N THR A 1 -4.18 -23.88 12.90
CA THR A 1 -3.57 -25.05 12.26
C THR A 1 -2.53 -24.61 11.24
N LEU A 2 -1.40 -25.29 11.22
CA LEU A 2 -0.29 -25.02 10.30
C LEU A 2 -0.67 -25.13 8.81
N THR A 3 -1.85 -25.63 8.53
CA THR A 3 -2.34 -25.88 7.18
C THR A 3 -2.92 -24.64 6.49
N ASP A 4 -3.15 -23.54 7.23
CA ASP A 4 -3.80 -22.34 6.66
C ASP A 4 -2.82 -21.26 6.30
N GLN A 5 -1.52 -21.44 6.50
CA GLN A 5 -0.53 -20.45 6.11
C GLN A 5 -0.25 -20.50 4.62
N ARG A 6 -0.63 -19.44 3.92
CA ARG A 6 -0.35 -19.28 2.51
C ARG A 6 1.16 -19.13 2.29
N THR A 7 1.72 -19.91 1.37
CA THR A 7 3.13 -19.80 0.99
C THR A 7 3.31 -18.74 -0.11
N ILE A 8 4.56 -18.33 -0.33
CA ILE A 8 4.90 -17.44 -1.45
C ILE A 8 4.47 -18.07 -2.78
N ALA A 9 4.64 -19.40 -2.94
CA ALA A 9 4.21 -20.11 -4.13
C ALA A 9 2.69 -20.03 -4.32
N ASP A 10 1.92 -20.13 -3.23
CA ASP A 10 0.47 -19.99 -3.28
C ASP A 10 0.06 -18.59 -3.71
N SER A 11 0.70 -17.55 -3.17
CA SER A 11 0.45 -16.16 -3.56
C SER A 11 0.77 -15.93 -5.03
N LYS A 12 1.87 -16.49 -5.53
CA LYS A 12 2.24 -16.39 -6.95
C LYS A 12 1.23 -17.09 -7.85
N ARG A 13 0.75 -18.27 -7.47
CA ARG A 13 -0.30 -18.96 -8.24
C ARG A 13 -1.59 -18.16 -8.27
N ALA A 14 -2.02 -17.63 -7.13
CA ALA A 14 -3.21 -16.79 -7.05
C ALA A 14 -3.07 -15.53 -7.90
N PHE A 15 -1.89 -14.91 -7.88
CA PHE A 15 -1.59 -13.75 -8.70
C PHE A 15 -1.71 -14.05 -10.20
N HIS A 16 -1.08 -15.13 -10.66
CA HIS A 16 -1.13 -15.50 -12.08
C HIS A 16 -2.53 -15.91 -12.54
N ALA A 17 -3.33 -16.50 -11.64
CA ALA A 17 -4.73 -16.81 -11.93
C ALA A 17 -5.58 -15.53 -12.06
N ALA A 18 -5.32 -14.53 -11.22
CA ALA A 18 -6.04 -13.25 -11.24
C ALA A 18 -5.59 -12.32 -12.37
N PHE A 19 -4.32 -12.44 -12.79
CA PHE A 19 -3.73 -11.63 -13.86
C PHE A 19 -3.11 -12.56 -14.92
N PRO A 20 -3.92 -13.11 -15.84
CA PRO A 20 -3.44 -14.12 -16.80
C PRO A 20 -2.69 -13.55 -17.99
N TYR A 21 -2.21 -12.34 -17.90
CA TYR A 21 -1.47 -11.67 -18.98
C TYR A 21 0.03 -11.74 -18.72
N VAL A 22 0.80 -11.70 -19.82
CA VAL A 22 2.26 -11.68 -19.73
C VAL A 22 2.70 -10.27 -19.29
N ILE A 23 3.48 -10.21 -18.22
CA ILE A 23 4.07 -8.95 -17.76
C ILE A 23 5.38 -8.74 -18.53
N PRO A 24 5.55 -7.61 -19.26
CA PRO A 24 6.81 -7.34 -19.95
C PRO A 24 8.00 -7.40 -19.01
N SER A 25 9.12 -7.91 -19.49
CA SER A 25 10.31 -8.17 -18.66
C SER A 25 10.81 -6.94 -17.91
N LEU A 26 10.61 -5.74 -18.46
CA LEU A 26 10.98 -4.48 -17.82
C LEU A 26 10.28 -4.30 -16.46
N TYR A 27 9.05 -4.79 -16.32
CA TYR A 27 8.23 -4.60 -15.13
C TYR A 27 8.16 -5.84 -14.24
N LYS A 28 8.52 -7.01 -14.78
CA LYS A 28 8.31 -8.30 -14.13
C LYS A 28 9.03 -8.41 -12.80
N ARG A 29 10.29 -8.00 -12.76
CA ARG A 29 11.11 -8.10 -11.56
C ARG A 29 10.50 -7.28 -10.41
N THR A 30 10.13 -6.04 -10.69
CA THR A 30 9.54 -5.17 -9.67
C THR A 30 8.17 -5.68 -9.22
N ALA A 31 7.36 -6.20 -10.14
CA ALA A 31 6.09 -6.82 -9.79
C ALA A 31 6.28 -8.03 -8.88
N ASP A 32 7.25 -8.89 -9.18
CA ASP A 32 7.57 -10.05 -8.35
C ASP A 32 8.07 -9.65 -6.97
N GLU A 33 8.93 -8.64 -6.89
CA GLU A 33 9.45 -8.11 -5.63
C GLU A 33 8.32 -7.54 -4.76
N LEU A 34 7.41 -6.78 -5.37
CA LEU A 34 6.26 -6.21 -4.67
C LEU A 34 5.30 -7.31 -4.19
N LEU A 35 5.09 -8.33 -5.01
CA LEU A 35 4.27 -9.49 -4.63
C LEU A 35 4.82 -10.17 -3.37
N VAL A 36 6.13 -10.41 -3.34
CA VAL A 36 6.80 -11.03 -2.18
C VAL A 36 6.71 -10.12 -0.96
N GLU A 37 6.94 -8.82 -1.13
CA GLU A 37 6.84 -7.86 -0.02
C GLU A 37 5.44 -7.85 0.60
N LEU A 38 4.40 -7.81 -0.23
CA LEU A 38 3.02 -7.86 0.24
C LEU A 38 2.70 -9.19 0.92
N HIS A 39 3.24 -10.30 0.39
CA HIS A 39 3.08 -11.60 1.02
C HIS A 39 3.68 -11.60 2.44
N LEU A 40 4.90 -11.11 2.59
CA LEU A 40 5.57 -11.07 3.89
C LEU A 40 4.82 -10.17 4.88
N LEU A 41 4.32 -9.02 4.43
CA LEU A 41 3.53 -8.12 5.27
C LEU A 41 2.22 -8.77 5.72
N SER A 42 1.56 -9.52 4.85
CA SER A 42 0.30 -10.19 5.17
C SER A 42 0.44 -11.23 6.29
N HIS A 43 1.64 -11.72 6.54
CA HIS A 43 1.93 -12.71 7.59
C HIS A 43 2.47 -12.09 8.88
N GLN A 44 2.68 -10.78 8.92
CA GLN A 44 3.10 -10.10 10.15
C GLN A 44 1.94 -9.98 11.12
N GLN A 45 2.16 -10.41 12.36
CA GLN A 45 1.10 -10.52 13.38
C GLN A 45 0.42 -9.20 13.70
N HIS A 46 1.16 -8.09 13.70
CA HIS A 46 0.66 -6.78 14.09
C HIS A 46 0.53 -5.80 12.91
N PHE A 47 0.65 -6.30 11.69
CA PHE A 47 0.52 -5.45 10.52
C PHE A 47 -0.93 -5.05 10.30
N LYS A 48 -1.15 -3.76 10.05
CA LYS A 48 -2.45 -3.20 9.72
C LYS A 48 -2.39 -2.38 8.45
N THR A 49 -3.42 -2.47 7.63
CA THR A 49 -3.57 -1.67 6.41
C THR A 49 -4.07 -0.28 6.79
N ASP A 50 -3.15 0.61 7.11
CA ASP A 50 -3.46 2.00 7.46
C ASP A 50 -3.28 2.94 6.26
N ALA A 51 -3.54 4.23 6.51
CA ALA A 51 -3.44 5.26 5.47
C ALA A 51 -2.03 5.36 4.88
N LEU A 52 -0.99 5.27 5.71
CA LEU A 52 0.40 5.38 5.24
C LEU A 52 0.75 4.22 4.32
N PHE A 53 0.37 3.00 4.69
CA PHE A 53 0.56 1.82 3.85
C PHE A 53 -0.18 1.95 2.52
N ALA A 54 -1.45 2.35 2.56
CA ALA A 54 -2.29 2.45 1.36
C ALA A 54 -1.72 3.48 0.37
N VAL A 55 -1.35 4.66 0.85
CA VAL A 55 -0.74 5.70 0.01
C VAL A 55 0.62 5.24 -0.53
N GLY A 56 1.43 4.63 0.32
CA GLY A 56 2.76 4.12 -0.08
C GLY A 56 2.67 3.04 -1.14
N LEU A 57 1.79 2.08 -0.97
CA LEU A 57 1.56 1.01 -1.95
C LEU A 57 1.12 1.59 -3.29
N ARG A 58 0.16 2.50 -3.27
CA ARG A 58 -0.33 3.13 -4.51
C ARG A 58 0.77 3.91 -5.20
N GLN A 59 1.57 4.66 -4.46
CA GLN A 59 2.69 5.43 -5.00
C GLN A 59 3.74 4.54 -5.65
N VAL A 60 4.15 3.47 -4.98
CA VAL A 60 5.12 2.51 -5.52
C VAL A 60 4.57 1.85 -6.77
N PHE A 61 3.30 1.45 -6.75
CA PHE A 61 2.65 0.84 -7.92
C PHE A 61 2.63 1.80 -9.11
N MET A 62 2.20 3.03 -8.91
CA MET A 62 2.15 4.03 -9.98
C MET A 62 3.54 4.35 -10.53
N ALA A 63 4.54 4.40 -9.66
CA ALA A 63 5.92 4.70 -10.08
C ALA A 63 6.50 3.61 -10.96
N PHE A 64 6.36 2.33 -10.58
CA PHE A 64 6.98 1.26 -11.38
C PHE A 64 6.20 0.93 -12.65
N THR A 65 4.92 1.30 -12.71
CA THR A 65 4.07 1.02 -13.89
C THR A 65 4.04 2.16 -14.91
N GLN A 66 4.85 3.19 -14.74
CA GLN A 66 4.94 4.26 -15.74
C GLN A 66 5.33 3.68 -17.09
N GLY A 67 4.56 4.02 -18.13
CA GLY A 67 4.77 3.51 -19.48
C GLY A 67 4.25 2.09 -19.72
N TYR A 68 3.64 1.45 -18.75
CA TYR A 68 3.09 0.10 -18.90
C TYR A 68 1.95 0.08 -19.93
N LYS A 69 2.01 -0.88 -20.85
CA LYS A 69 1.00 -1.06 -21.90
C LYS A 69 0.49 -2.50 -21.89
N PRO A 70 -0.79 -2.75 -22.10
CA PRO A 70 -1.87 -1.74 -22.23
C PRO A 70 -2.25 -1.14 -20.88
N GLU A 71 -2.55 0.14 -20.86
CA GLU A 71 -2.93 0.85 -19.61
C GLU A 71 -4.20 0.28 -18.98
N THR A 72 -5.06 -0.33 -19.78
CA THR A 72 -6.29 -0.96 -19.31
C THR A 72 -6.05 -2.12 -18.34
N HIS A 73 -4.84 -2.71 -18.36
CA HIS A 73 -4.47 -3.80 -17.46
C HIS A 73 -4.00 -3.32 -16.08
N LEU A 74 -3.76 -2.02 -15.88
CA LEU A 74 -3.19 -1.51 -14.63
C LEU A 74 -4.08 -1.77 -13.41
N ASP A 75 -5.38 -1.54 -13.53
CA ASP A 75 -6.30 -1.78 -12.42
C ASP A 75 -6.36 -3.28 -12.05
N GLU A 76 -6.36 -4.15 -13.05
CA GLU A 76 -6.33 -5.60 -12.84
C GLU A 76 -5.01 -6.05 -12.20
N LEU A 77 -3.90 -5.45 -12.63
CA LEU A 77 -2.57 -5.76 -12.05
C LEU A 77 -2.52 -5.37 -10.56
N TYR A 78 -2.96 -4.16 -10.24
CA TYR A 78 -3.03 -3.70 -8.85
C TYR A 78 -3.94 -4.61 -8.02
N ALA A 79 -5.13 -4.91 -8.52
CA ALA A 79 -6.09 -5.77 -7.84
C ALA A 79 -5.52 -7.18 -7.61
N ALA A 80 -4.82 -7.74 -8.60
CA ALA A 80 -4.22 -9.06 -8.49
C ALA A 80 -3.10 -9.10 -7.44
N LEU A 81 -2.25 -8.07 -7.41
CA LEU A 81 -1.18 -7.96 -6.40
C LEU A 81 -1.74 -7.91 -4.99
N CYS A 82 -2.79 -7.13 -4.77
CA CYS A 82 -3.43 -7.01 -3.47
C CYS A 82 -4.18 -8.28 -3.07
N ALA A 83 -5.09 -8.74 -3.91
CA ALA A 83 -6.00 -9.85 -3.60
C ALA A 83 -5.26 -11.18 -3.40
N SER A 84 -4.18 -11.42 -4.17
CA SER A 84 -3.38 -12.64 -4.03
C SER A 84 -2.71 -12.78 -2.65
N ASN A 85 -2.59 -11.67 -1.94
CA ASN A 85 -2.01 -11.61 -0.59
C ASN A 85 -3.06 -11.33 0.49
N GLY A 86 -4.34 -11.38 0.15
CA GLY A 86 -5.44 -11.20 1.11
C GLY A 86 -5.80 -9.76 1.41
N PHE A 87 -5.27 -8.79 0.67
CA PHE A 87 -5.64 -7.38 0.81
C PHE A 87 -6.80 -7.04 -0.13
N ASP A 88 -7.71 -6.19 0.34
CA ASP A 88 -8.82 -5.69 -0.49
C ASP A 88 -8.33 -4.51 -1.33
N PRO A 89 -8.23 -4.66 -2.66
CA PRO A 89 -7.70 -3.60 -3.52
C PRO A 89 -8.59 -2.35 -3.55
N ASP A 90 -9.91 -2.51 -3.51
CA ASP A 90 -10.82 -1.37 -3.53
C ASP A 90 -10.76 -0.57 -2.23
N ALA A 91 -10.72 -1.25 -1.09
CA ALA A 91 -10.58 -0.61 0.21
C ALA A 91 -9.26 0.17 0.30
N LEU A 92 -8.15 -0.42 -0.16
CA LEU A 92 -6.85 0.24 -0.17
C LEU A 92 -6.83 1.45 -1.10
N LYS A 93 -7.43 1.34 -2.28
CA LYS A 93 -7.51 2.46 -3.22
C LYS A 93 -8.32 3.62 -2.63
N GLN A 94 -9.46 3.33 -2.04
CA GLN A 94 -10.30 4.35 -1.38
C GLN A 94 -9.56 5.00 -0.21
N LEU A 95 -8.85 4.22 0.58
CA LEU A 95 -8.08 4.73 1.71
C LEU A 95 -6.94 5.64 1.23
N ALA A 96 -6.24 5.25 0.16
CA ALA A 96 -5.18 6.06 -0.43
C ALA A 96 -5.71 7.37 -1.01
N ASP A 97 -6.79 7.31 -1.79
CA ASP A 97 -7.39 8.48 -2.42
C ASP A 97 -7.97 9.44 -1.37
N GLY A 98 -8.66 8.91 -0.36
CA GLY A 98 -9.20 9.71 0.73
C GLY A 98 -8.13 10.40 1.55
N SER A 99 -7.01 9.72 1.80
CA SER A 99 -5.88 10.30 2.53
C SER A 99 -5.19 11.39 1.74
N THR A 100 -4.97 11.18 0.44
CA THR A 100 -4.37 12.19 -0.43
C THR A 100 -5.27 13.43 -0.54
N SER A 101 -6.57 13.23 -0.68
CA SER A 101 -7.55 14.32 -0.71
C SER A 101 -7.58 15.11 0.61
N ALA A 102 -7.46 14.41 1.75
CA ALA A 102 -7.49 15.02 3.06
C ALA A 102 -6.32 15.99 3.30
N VAL A 103 -5.14 15.73 2.68
CA VAL A 103 -3.98 16.62 2.82
C VAL A 103 -3.90 17.66 1.72
N SER A 104 -4.68 17.54 0.65
CA SER A 104 -4.68 18.48 -0.46
C SER A 104 -5.10 19.87 0.04
N GLY A 105 -4.28 20.88 -0.23
CA GLY A 105 -4.52 22.24 0.23
C GLY A 105 -4.09 22.53 1.67
N ARG A 106 -3.55 21.54 2.40
CA ARG A 106 -2.99 21.73 3.74
C ARG A 106 -1.53 22.14 3.64
N THR A 107 -1.04 22.83 4.68
CA THR A 107 0.36 23.26 4.72
C THR A 107 1.27 22.12 5.20
N VAL A 108 2.56 22.21 4.85
CA VAL A 108 3.58 21.27 5.36
C VAL A 108 3.64 21.35 6.90
N THR A 109 3.43 22.54 7.48
CA THR A 109 3.40 22.74 8.93
C THR A 109 2.26 21.93 9.56
N ASP A 110 1.05 21.97 8.99
CA ASP A 110 -0.08 21.18 9.47
C ASP A 110 0.27 19.69 9.47
N MET A 111 0.87 19.20 8.39
CA MET A 111 1.27 17.79 8.26
C MET A 111 2.29 17.40 9.33
N ARG A 112 3.28 18.25 9.57
CA ARG A 112 4.31 17.99 10.59
C ARG A 112 3.71 17.94 11.99
N GLU A 113 2.77 18.83 12.30
CA GLU A 113 2.08 18.85 13.59
C GLU A 113 1.27 17.57 13.78
N TRP A 114 0.53 17.13 12.76
CA TRP A 114 -0.24 15.90 12.83
C TRP A 114 0.68 14.68 13.06
N LEU A 115 1.81 14.63 12.38
CA LEU A 115 2.80 13.55 12.55
C LEU A 115 3.38 13.57 13.97
N ALA A 116 3.74 14.75 14.48
CA ALA A 116 4.28 14.90 15.83
C ALA A 116 3.26 14.53 16.91
N ASN A 117 2.00 14.81 16.68
CA ASN A 117 0.90 14.58 17.63
C ASN A 117 0.16 13.26 17.35
N ARG A 118 0.76 12.34 16.62
CA ARG A 118 0.21 11.03 16.30
C ARG A 118 -1.20 11.07 15.70
N GLY A 119 -1.43 12.05 14.83
CA GLY A 119 -2.70 12.20 14.14
C GLY A 119 -3.72 13.09 14.82
N THR A 120 -3.47 13.58 16.03
CA THR A 120 -4.37 14.48 16.73
C THR A 120 -4.56 15.76 15.91
N GLY A 121 -5.80 16.07 15.57
CA GLY A 121 -6.15 17.20 14.72
C GLY A 121 -6.15 16.93 13.23
N ALA A 122 -5.67 15.76 12.78
CA ALA A 122 -5.71 15.39 11.37
C ALA A 122 -7.12 14.90 10.97
N PRO A 123 -7.52 15.14 9.71
CA PRO A 123 -8.77 14.56 9.23
C PRO A 123 -8.68 13.05 9.04
N GLU A 124 -9.80 12.36 9.15
CA GLU A 124 -9.87 10.95 8.82
C GLU A 124 -9.72 10.75 7.30
N PRO A 125 -9.10 9.65 6.85
CA PRO A 125 -8.61 8.50 7.63
C PRO A 125 -7.20 8.65 8.21
N LEU A 126 -6.56 9.79 8.05
CA LEU A 126 -5.19 10.03 8.50
C LEU A 126 -5.04 9.94 10.03
N ALA A 127 -6.01 10.48 10.77
CA ALA A 127 -5.94 10.47 12.23
C ALA A 127 -5.78 9.05 12.78
N SER A 128 -6.56 8.12 12.26
CA SER A 128 -6.49 6.71 12.67
C SER A 128 -5.16 6.05 12.30
N GLY A 129 -4.67 6.31 11.07
CA GLY A 129 -3.39 5.77 10.62
C GLY A 129 -2.21 6.29 11.43
N LEU A 130 -2.18 7.60 11.69
CA LEU A 130 -1.10 8.24 12.43
C LEU A 130 -1.12 7.90 13.92
N SER A 131 -2.31 7.67 14.49
CA SER A 131 -2.43 7.33 15.90
C SER A 131 -1.81 5.97 16.24
N SER A 132 -1.73 5.06 15.29
CA SER A 132 -1.11 3.75 15.47
C SER A 132 0.43 3.81 15.51
N VAL A 133 1.02 4.89 15.00
CA VAL A 133 2.47 5.10 15.03
C VAL A 133 2.93 5.34 16.46
N GLY A 134 3.82 4.49 16.95
CA GLY A 134 4.31 4.57 18.33
C GLY A 134 3.60 3.65 19.30
N GLY A 135 2.64 2.84 18.85
CA GLY A 135 2.14 1.72 19.62
C GLY A 135 3.20 0.62 19.74
N ASP A 136 3.19 -0.15 20.83
CA ASP A 136 4.21 -1.17 21.08
C ASP A 136 4.28 -2.25 20.00
N SER A 137 3.18 -2.47 19.27
CA SER A 137 3.08 -3.46 18.21
C SER A 137 3.17 -2.86 16.80
N PHE A 138 3.53 -1.59 16.68
CA PHE A 138 3.63 -0.91 15.39
C PHE A 138 4.91 -1.30 14.66
N HIS A 139 4.77 -1.70 13.39
CA HIS A 139 5.87 -1.95 12.48
C HIS A 139 5.87 -0.92 11.35
N TYR A 140 6.91 -0.09 11.33
CA TYR A 140 7.08 0.92 10.29
C TYR A 140 7.75 0.28 9.07
N THR A 141 7.00 0.14 7.99
CA THR A 141 7.47 -0.53 6.77
C THR A 141 8.00 0.48 5.75
N ARG A 142 8.72 -0.04 4.73
CA ARG A 142 9.14 0.77 3.58
C ARG A 142 7.97 1.46 2.89
N LEU A 143 6.87 0.75 2.72
CA LEU A 143 5.67 1.30 2.06
C LEU A 143 5.05 2.43 2.89
N MET A 144 5.05 2.32 4.21
CA MET A 144 4.57 3.39 5.09
C MET A 144 5.46 4.63 4.99
N ALA A 145 6.79 4.43 4.88
CA ALA A 145 7.73 5.54 4.69
C ALA A 145 7.47 6.27 3.37
N VAL A 146 7.21 5.54 2.29
CA VAL A 146 6.85 6.13 1.00
C VAL A 146 5.53 6.89 1.10
N GLY A 147 4.53 6.32 1.80
CA GLY A 147 3.24 6.96 2.02
C GLY A 147 3.36 8.28 2.76
N ARG A 148 4.15 8.31 3.84
CA ARG A 148 4.42 9.52 4.60
C ARG A 148 5.07 10.60 3.71
N SER A 149 6.09 10.21 2.95
CA SER A 149 6.78 11.12 2.04
C SER A 149 5.83 11.69 0.98
N ARG A 150 4.99 10.84 0.40
CA ARG A 150 4.02 11.25 -0.61
C ARG A 150 2.99 12.22 -0.06
N LEU A 151 2.48 11.99 1.14
CA LEU A 151 1.52 12.89 1.77
C LEU A 151 2.13 14.27 2.05
N LEU A 152 3.38 14.30 2.51
CA LEU A 152 4.11 15.57 2.70
C LEU A 152 4.28 16.32 1.37
N SER A 153 4.51 15.62 0.28
CA SER A 153 4.65 16.24 -1.05
C SER A 153 3.33 16.75 -1.62
N ALA A 154 2.20 16.16 -1.20
CA ALA A 154 0.87 16.55 -1.66
C ALA A 154 0.28 17.75 -0.91
N ALA A 155 0.90 18.13 0.19
CA ALA A 155 0.46 19.25 1.05
C ALA A 155 0.88 20.66 0.49
#